data_0c6f1e05f2e111cd9f11c984fec19025
#
_entry.id   0c6f1e05f2e111cd9f11c984fec19025
#
_cell.length_a   1.000
_cell.length_b   1.000
_cell.length_c   1.000
_cell.angle_alpha   90.00
_cell.angle_beta   90.00
_cell.angle_gamma   90.00
#
_symmetry.space_group_name_H-M   'P 1'
#
loop_
_entity.id
_entity.type
_entity.pdbx_description
1 polymer ?
#
loop_
_entity_poly.entity_id
_entity_poly.type
_entity_poly.pdbx_seq_one_letter_code
_entity_poly.pdbx_strand_id
1 'polypeptide(L)'
;MPEPYEMVTADNACALLIDHQPGLYFQTGDIAPLALRNNSIGLAKVLALHKIPTVISCAAQGPKGPMGPLLPEIAACFPGVEPIYRTKINSWHDDRIRSAIEATVRRKVICAGITADFCVGLPAMSMAGEGYDVRLVIDASGTDSPMVLQATIANLTQRGVHVQGWINTACELQADWANEDTAKGLLDIYDAHNPPWALLSLIQKTYAAEMGKQ
;
A
#
# COMPACT_ATOMS: atom_id res chain seq x y z
N MET A 1 -7.44 14.44 24.81
CA MET A 1 -8.46 13.57 24.21
C MET A 1 -7.86 13.04 22.90
N PRO A 2 -8.08 11.79 22.51
CA PRO A 2 -7.64 11.35 21.18
C PRO A 2 -8.30 12.24 20.12
N GLU A 3 -7.57 12.56 19.05
CA GLU A 3 -8.14 13.30 17.94
C GLU A 3 -9.26 12.49 17.27
N PRO A 4 -10.28 13.15 16.69
CA PRO A 4 -11.33 12.45 15.96
C PRO A 4 -10.73 11.63 14.82
N TYR A 5 -11.25 10.42 14.61
CA TYR A 5 -10.85 9.60 13.47
C TYR A 5 -11.24 10.29 12.15
N GLU A 6 -10.25 10.47 11.29
CA GLU A 6 -10.46 11.02 9.96
C GLU A 6 -9.94 10.02 8.90
N MET A 7 -10.81 9.57 8.02
CA MET A 7 -10.47 8.64 6.94
C MET A 7 -9.44 9.24 5.98
N VAL A 8 -8.69 8.41 5.29
CA VAL A 8 -7.91 8.83 4.12
C VAL A 8 -8.87 9.05 2.94
N THR A 9 -8.63 10.11 2.19
CA THR A 9 -9.40 10.48 1.00
C THR A 9 -8.46 10.86 -0.15
N ALA A 10 -8.99 10.94 -1.36
CA ALA A 10 -8.23 11.42 -2.52
C ALA A 10 -7.67 12.83 -2.32
N ASP A 11 -8.30 13.64 -1.47
CA ASP A 11 -7.91 15.04 -1.27
C ASP A 11 -6.93 15.26 -0.13
N ASN A 12 -6.84 14.35 0.85
CA ASN A 12 -5.99 14.53 2.04
C ASN A 12 -4.78 13.59 2.10
N ALA A 13 -4.73 12.56 1.24
CA ALA A 13 -3.70 11.53 1.28
C ALA A 13 -2.76 11.55 0.07
N CYS A 14 -1.51 11.13 0.30
CA CYS A 14 -0.56 10.67 -0.71
C CYS A 14 -0.05 9.27 -0.34
N ALA A 15 0.72 8.64 -1.21
CA ALA A 15 1.27 7.32 -0.95
C ALA A 15 2.79 7.30 -1.15
N LEU A 16 3.46 6.46 -0.34
CA LEU A 16 4.87 6.11 -0.48
C LEU A 16 5.00 4.59 -0.59
N LEU A 17 5.26 4.10 -1.80
CA LEU A 17 5.51 2.69 -2.08
C LEU A 17 7.01 2.41 -2.06
N ILE A 18 7.44 1.45 -1.23
CA ILE A 18 8.85 1.26 -0.89
C ILE A 18 9.30 -0.15 -1.25
N ASP A 19 10.31 -0.25 -2.12
CA ASP A 19 11.07 -1.47 -2.35
C ASP A 19 10.22 -2.67 -2.84
N HIS A 20 9.17 -2.42 -3.61
CA HIS A 20 8.40 -3.47 -4.28
C HIS A 20 9.20 -4.08 -5.44
N GLN A 21 10.30 -4.75 -5.11
CA GLN A 21 11.27 -5.35 -6.04
C GLN A 21 11.31 -6.87 -5.87
N PRO A 22 11.40 -7.67 -6.96
CA PRO A 22 11.27 -9.13 -6.90
C PRO A 22 12.21 -9.81 -5.90
N GLY A 23 13.45 -9.35 -5.78
CA GLY A 23 14.44 -9.94 -4.87
C GLY A 23 14.09 -9.81 -3.39
N LEU A 24 13.23 -8.86 -3.03
CA LEU A 24 12.84 -8.62 -1.63
C LEU A 24 11.62 -9.44 -1.20
N TYR A 25 10.75 -9.84 -2.13
CA TYR A 25 9.58 -10.67 -1.81
C TYR A 25 9.93 -12.02 -1.20
N PHE A 26 11.10 -12.56 -1.53
CA PHE A 26 11.59 -13.83 -0.95
C PHE A 26 12.19 -13.67 0.45
N GLN A 27 12.35 -12.45 0.95
CA GLN A 27 12.86 -12.19 2.30
C GLN A 27 11.75 -12.18 3.37
N THR A 28 10.49 -12.27 2.96
CA THR A 28 9.37 -12.29 3.92
C THR A 28 9.03 -13.71 4.36
N GLY A 29 8.76 -13.88 5.65
CA GLY A 29 8.43 -15.18 6.26
C GLY A 29 7.11 -15.16 7.05
N ASP A 30 6.48 -14.02 7.18
CA ASP A 30 5.17 -13.84 7.84
C ASP A 30 3.99 -13.95 6.88
N ILE A 31 4.21 -13.65 5.60
CA ILE A 31 3.21 -13.72 4.53
C ILE A 31 3.79 -14.44 3.31
N ALA A 32 3.00 -15.30 2.67
CA ALA A 32 3.44 -15.98 1.47
C ALA A 32 3.77 -14.97 0.34
N PRO A 33 4.92 -15.09 -0.37
CA PRO A 33 5.35 -14.10 -1.37
C PRO A 33 4.31 -13.80 -2.46
N LEU A 34 3.54 -14.79 -2.89
CA LEU A 34 2.46 -14.60 -3.87
C LEU A 34 1.28 -13.81 -3.30
N ALA A 35 0.93 -14.01 -2.01
CA ALA A 35 -0.11 -13.24 -1.35
C ALA A 35 0.35 -11.80 -1.15
N LEU A 36 1.57 -11.59 -0.69
CA LEU A 36 2.15 -10.25 -0.55
C LEU A 36 2.16 -9.50 -1.90
N ARG A 37 2.63 -10.16 -2.97
CA ARG A 37 2.62 -9.57 -4.31
C ARG A 37 1.20 -9.22 -4.77
N ASN A 38 0.23 -10.13 -4.56
CA ASN A 38 -1.17 -9.89 -4.90
C ASN A 38 -1.73 -8.66 -4.19
N ASN A 39 -1.52 -8.57 -2.88
CA ASN A 39 -2.00 -7.46 -2.05
C ASN A 39 -1.33 -6.13 -2.44
N SER A 40 -0.02 -6.15 -2.72
CA SER A 40 0.73 -4.97 -3.17
C SER A 40 0.20 -4.44 -4.51
N ILE A 41 -0.14 -5.33 -5.45
CA ILE A 41 -0.74 -4.95 -6.75
C ILE A 41 -2.16 -4.44 -6.53
N GLY A 42 -2.96 -5.10 -5.68
CA GLY A 42 -4.31 -4.66 -5.31
C GLY A 42 -4.29 -3.23 -4.75
N LEU A 43 -3.41 -2.97 -3.77
CA LEU A 43 -3.22 -1.64 -3.22
C LEU A 43 -2.80 -0.62 -4.29
N ALA A 44 -1.82 -0.94 -5.13
CA ALA A 44 -1.36 -0.03 -6.19
C ALA A 44 -2.48 0.36 -7.16
N LYS A 45 -3.32 -0.60 -7.54
CA LYS A 45 -4.50 -0.35 -8.39
C LYS A 45 -5.54 0.53 -7.70
N VAL A 46 -5.77 0.33 -6.38
CA VAL A 46 -6.67 1.18 -5.59
C VAL A 46 -6.14 2.62 -5.55
N LEU A 47 -4.86 2.80 -5.26
CA LEU A 47 -4.23 4.14 -5.25
C LEU A 47 -4.35 4.83 -6.61
N ALA A 48 -4.13 4.09 -7.70
CA ALA A 48 -4.27 4.62 -9.06
C ALA A 48 -5.73 4.97 -9.41
N LEU A 49 -6.70 4.10 -9.06
CA LEU A 49 -8.13 4.32 -9.27
C LEU A 49 -8.59 5.63 -8.61
N HIS A 50 -8.16 5.88 -7.38
CA HIS A 50 -8.49 7.08 -6.62
C HIS A 50 -7.54 8.27 -6.89
N LYS A 51 -6.62 8.14 -7.87
CA LYS A 51 -5.67 9.19 -8.28
C LYS A 51 -4.83 9.73 -7.13
N ILE A 52 -4.42 8.86 -6.20
CA ILE A 52 -3.59 9.25 -5.06
C ILE A 52 -2.19 9.62 -5.55
N PRO A 53 -1.69 10.83 -5.24
CA PRO A 53 -0.31 11.21 -5.53
C PRO A 53 0.64 10.18 -4.90
N THR A 54 1.42 9.47 -5.73
CA THR A 54 2.22 8.33 -5.30
C THR A 54 3.69 8.55 -5.59
N VAL A 55 4.52 8.45 -4.55
CA VAL A 55 5.99 8.43 -4.64
C VAL A 55 6.45 6.98 -4.54
N ILE A 56 7.36 6.57 -5.41
CA ILE A 56 7.89 5.22 -5.45
C ILE A 56 9.39 5.25 -5.14
N SER A 57 9.78 4.49 -4.13
CA SER A 57 11.19 4.31 -3.74
C SER A 57 11.62 2.88 -4.00
N CYS A 58 12.86 2.71 -4.47
CA CYS A 58 13.48 1.41 -4.67
C CYS A 58 14.83 1.34 -3.96
N ALA A 59 15.13 0.16 -3.37
CA ALA A 59 16.40 -0.10 -2.72
C ALA A 59 17.54 -0.29 -3.72
N ALA A 60 18.77 0.03 -3.27
CA ALA A 60 20.03 -0.23 -3.92
C ALA A 60 20.29 0.52 -5.25
N GLN A 61 21.16 0.01 -6.07
CA GLN A 61 21.92 0.73 -7.08
C GLN A 61 21.23 0.83 -8.46
N GLY A 62 19.90 0.91 -8.47
CA GLY A 62 19.14 1.01 -9.72
C GLY A 62 18.52 -0.33 -10.17
N PRO A 63 17.82 -0.35 -11.32
CA PRO A 63 17.03 -1.50 -11.77
C PRO A 63 17.85 -2.76 -12.11
N LYS A 64 19.15 -2.61 -12.29
CA LYS A 64 20.09 -3.72 -12.53
C LYS A 64 20.79 -4.20 -11.25
N GLY A 65 20.45 -3.64 -10.10
CA GLY A 65 20.98 -4.09 -8.81
C GLY A 65 20.42 -5.45 -8.39
N PRO A 66 20.95 -6.03 -7.28
CA PRO A 66 20.62 -7.39 -6.85
C PRO A 66 19.13 -7.59 -6.48
N MET A 67 18.42 -6.52 -6.13
CA MET A 67 16.98 -6.59 -5.78
C MET A 67 16.06 -6.57 -7.00
N GLY A 68 16.62 -6.25 -8.17
CA GLY A 68 15.86 -6.13 -9.43
C GLY A 68 15.15 -4.77 -9.58
N PRO A 69 14.36 -4.61 -10.65
CA PRO A 69 13.55 -3.40 -10.88
C PRO A 69 12.31 -3.39 -9.99
N LEU A 70 11.59 -2.25 -10.00
CA LEU A 70 10.21 -2.20 -9.53
C LEU A 70 9.35 -3.27 -10.22
N LEU A 71 8.41 -3.89 -9.51
CA LEU A 71 7.46 -4.82 -10.11
C LEU A 71 6.73 -4.17 -11.29
N PRO A 72 6.72 -4.79 -12.49
CA PRO A 72 6.10 -4.21 -13.67
C PRO A 72 4.61 -3.88 -13.49
N GLU A 73 3.89 -4.69 -12.72
CA GLU A 73 2.47 -4.50 -12.45
C GLU A 73 2.20 -3.26 -11.60
N ILE A 74 3.10 -2.93 -10.68
CA ILE A 74 3.02 -1.69 -9.89
C ILE A 74 3.42 -0.50 -10.77
N ALA A 75 4.50 -0.62 -11.55
CA ALA A 75 4.91 0.41 -12.49
C ALA A 75 3.78 0.78 -13.48
N ALA A 76 3.05 -0.22 -13.97
CA ALA A 76 1.92 -0.01 -14.88
C ALA A 76 0.75 0.78 -14.26
N CYS A 77 0.60 0.78 -12.93
CA CYS A 77 -0.42 1.57 -12.24
C CYS A 77 -0.10 3.09 -12.22
N PHE A 78 1.18 3.46 -12.39
CA PHE A 78 1.64 4.85 -12.24
C PHE A 78 2.48 5.28 -13.46
N PRO A 79 1.87 5.39 -14.65
CA PRO A 79 2.59 5.80 -15.85
C PRO A 79 3.19 7.20 -15.67
N GLY A 80 4.50 7.33 -15.95
CA GLY A 80 5.23 8.59 -15.80
C GLY A 80 5.79 8.86 -14.40
N VAL A 81 5.55 7.98 -13.41
CA VAL A 81 6.21 8.05 -12.11
C VAL A 81 7.51 7.23 -12.14
N GLU A 82 8.63 7.92 -12.07
CA GLU A 82 9.95 7.28 -12.03
C GLU A 82 10.32 6.87 -10.60
N PRO A 83 10.73 5.60 -10.37
CA PRO A 83 11.19 5.17 -9.06
C PRO A 83 12.46 5.89 -8.61
N ILE A 84 12.49 6.34 -7.37
CA ILE A 84 13.68 6.95 -6.75
C ILE A 84 14.54 5.84 -6.13
N TYR A 85 15.64 5.49 -6.80
CA TYR A 85 16.61 4.53 -6.27
C TYR A 85 17.49 5.18 -5.21
N ARG A 86 17.56 4.55 -4.03
CA ARG A 86 18.24 5.07 -2.84
C ARG A 86 19.17 4.05 -2.20
N THR A 87 20.13 4.56 -1.42
CA THR A 87 21.03 3.75 -0.58
C THR A 87 20.75 3.90 0.92
N LYS A 88 20.05 4.97 1.32
CA LYS A 88 19.66 5.17 2.71
C LYS A 88 18.55 4.18 3.09
N ILE A 89 18.70 3.42 4.19
CA ILE A 89 17.71 2.47 4.67
C ILE A 89 16.41 3.20 5.00
N ASN A 90 16.50 4.23 5.83
CA ASN A 90 15.36 5.11 6.06
C ASN A 90 15.18 6.06 4.87
N SER A 91 14.18 5.79 4.04
CA SER A 91 13.89 6.56 2.83
C SER A 91 13.50 8.02 3.12
N TRP A 92 12.97 8.33 4.31
CA TRP A 92 12.66 9.70 4.72
C TRP A 92 13.91 10.60 4.84
N HIS A 93 15.09 10.01 4.99
CA HIS A 93 16.35 10.73 4.99
C HIS A 93 16.92 10.99 3.58
N ASP A 94 16.25 10.54 2.51
CA ASP A 94 16.60 10.91 1.14
C ASP A 94 15.80 12.16 0.75
N ASP A 95 16.48 13.26 0.52
CA ASP A 95 15.87 14.57 0.26
C ASP A 95 14.94 14.56 -0.96
N ARG A 96 15.21 13.69 -1.95
CA ARG A 96 14.36 13.56 -3.15
C ARG A 96 13.01 12.98 -2.81
N ILE A 97 12.96 11.94 -1.94
CA ILE A 97 11.75 11.30 -1.50
C ILE A 97 10.97 12.24 -0.57
N ARG A 98 11.68 12.86 0.38
CA ARG A 98 11.08 13.84 1.29
C ARG A 98 10.44 14.99 0.50
N SER A 99 11.18 15.62 -0.40
CA SER A 99 10.68 16.73 -1.22
C SER A 99 9.51 16.31 -2.11
N ALA A 100 9.50 15.07 -2.65
CA ALA A 100 8.40 14.56 -3.45
C ALA A 100 7.10 14.38 -2.62
N ILE A 101 7.20 13.90 -1.39
CA ILE A 101 6.05 13.81 -0.47
C ILE A 101 5.58 15.21 -0.05
N GLU A 102 6.49 16.10 0.34
CA GLU A 102 6.18 17.48 0.73
C GLU A 102 5.49 18.25 -0.41
N ALA A 103 5.91 18.03 -1.65
CA ALA A 103 5.32 18.66 -2.84
C ALA A 103 3.86 18.26 -3.09
N THR A 104 3.40 17.13 -2.52
CA THR A 104 1.97 16.75 -2.59
C THR A 104 1.07 17.65 -1.74
N VAL A 105 1.63 18.37 -0.77
CA VAL A 105 0.91 19.19 0.22
C VAL A 105 -0.09 18.36 1.04
N ARG A 106 0.09 17.03 1.10
CA ARG A 106 -0.77 16.10 1.85
C ARG A 106 -0.13 15.78 3.20
N ARG A 107 -0.94 15.59 4.23
CA ARG A 107 -0.48 15.27 5.59
C ARG A 107 -0.76 13.82 5.99
N LYS A 108 -1.61 13.11 5.27
CA LYS A 108 -1.83 11.67 5.43
C LYS A 108 -0.98 10.91 4.42
N VAL A 109 -0.21 9.93 4.89
CA VAL A 109 0.70 9.16 4.03
C VAL A 109 0.38 7.68 4.14
N ILE A 110 -0.07 7.08 3.04
CA ILE A 110 -0.27 5.63 2.91
C ILE A 110 1.08 5.01 2.56
N CYS A 111 1.64 4.19 3.45
CA CYS A 111 2.93 3.53 3.26
C CYS A 111 2.75 2.03 3.07
N ALA A 112 3.41 1.45 2.09
CA ALA A 112 3.54 0.00 1.91
C ALA A 112 4.88 -0.36 1.27
N GLY A 113 5.39 -1.56 1.53
CA GLY A 113 6.64 -2.01 0.92
C GLY A 113 7.37 -3.06 1.72
N ILE A 114 8.58 -3.41 1.32
CA ILE A 114 9.33 -4.53 1.88
C ILE A 114 10.67 -4.07 2.45
N THR A 115 10.86 -4.24 3.78
CA THR A 115 9.98 -4.89 4.75
C THR A 115 9.39 -3.89 5.75
N ALA A 116 8.30 -4.25 6.40
CA ALA A 116 7.56 -3.38 7.32
C ALA A 116 8.38 -2.97 8.55
N ASP A 117 9.33 -3.78 9.00
CA ASP A 117 10.13 -3.55 10.21
C ASP A 117 11.21 -2.46 10.03
N PHE A 118 11.78 -2.30 8.84
CA PHE A 118 12.82 -1.28 8.61
C PHE A 118 12.61 -0.41 7.37
N CYS A 119 12.54 -0.94 6.13
CA CYS A 119 12.45 -0.09 4.95
C CYS A 119 11.18 0.77 4.91
N VAL A 120 10.08 0.26 5.45
CA VAL A 120 8.81 0.98 5.57
C VAL A 120 8.64 1.58 6.97
N GLY A 121 8.96 0.81 8.01
CA GLY A 121 8.74 1.22 9.39
C GLY A 121 9.57 2.44 9.80
N LEU A 122 10.85 2.48 9.43
CA LEU A 122 11.71 3.62 9.79
C LEU A 122 11.21 4.96 9.20
N PRO A 123 10.94 5.07 7.88
CA PRO A 123 10.36 6.29 7.35
C PRO A 123 8.96 6.58 7.90
N ALA A 124 8.11 5.57 8.13
CA ALA A 124 6.80 5.76 8.73
C ALA A 124 6.88 6.40 10.12
N MET A 125 7.76 5.87 10.98
CA MET A 125 7.98 6.44 12.32
C MET A 125 8.59 7.85 12.26
N SER A 126 9.49 8.11 11.30
CA SER A 126 10.08 9.44 11.12
C SER A 126 9.02 10.47 10.70
N MET A 127 8.17 10.13 9.73
CA MET A 127 7.07 10.99 9.28
C MET A 127 6.06 11.23 10.40
N ALA A 128 5.67 10.19 11.16
CA ALA A 128 4.77 10.35 12.30
C ALA A 128 5.36 11.28 13.37
N GLY A 129 6.67 11.18 13.65
CA GLY A 129 7.39 12.09 14.55
C GLY A 129 7.41 13.55 14.08
N GLU A 130 7.24 13.79 12.78
CA GLU A 130 7.14 15.13 12.18
C GLU A 130 5.66 15.58 11.97
N GLY A 131 4.71 14.84 12.53
CA GLY A 131 3.28 15.20 12.55
C GLY A 131 2.52 14.82 11.27
N TYR A 132 3.00 13.87 10.48
CA TYR A 132 2.19 13.23 9.46
C TYR A 132 1.28 12.16 10.09
N ASP A 133 0.05 12.02 9.58
CA ASP A 133 -0.82 10.88 9.84
C ASP A 133 -0.42 9.73 8.90
N VAL A 134 0.33 8.77 9.42
CA VAL A 134 0.89 7.68 8.60
C VAL A 134 0.05 6.42 8.74
N ARG A 135 -0.37 5.87 7.60
CA ARG A 135 -1.14 4.62 7.46
C ARG A 135 -0.24 3.55 6.83
N LEU A 136 0.28 2.62 7.63
CA LEU A 136 1.09 1.53 7.11
C LEU A 136 0.20 0.34 6.75
N VAL A 137 0.26 -0.09 5.48
CA VAL A 137 -0.54 -1.20 4.95
C VAL A 137 0.24 -2.49 5.14
N ILE A 138 -0.06 -3.20 6.23
CA ILE A 138 0.79 -4.29 6.74
C ILE A 138 0.76 -5.54 5.85
N ASP A 139 -0.39 -5.88 5.28
CA ASP A 139 -0.56 -7.03 4.40
C ASP A 139 -0.06 -6.80 2.95
N ALA A 140 0.41 -5.58 2.68
CA ALA A 140 1.18 -5.23 1.48
C ALA A 140 2.65 -4.90 1.82
N SER A 141 3.15 -5.31 3.00
CA SER A 141 4.48 -4.89 3.50
C SER A 141 5.33 -6.01 4.06
N GLY A 142 4.93 -7.14 4.47
CA GLY A 142 5.69 -8.29 4.96
C GLY A 142 6.86 -8.02 5.93
N THR A 143 7.22 -9.04 6.69
CA THR A 143 8.38 -9.08 7.60
C THR A 143 9.08 -10.45 7.54
N ASP A 144 10.25 -10.61 8.19
CA ASP A 144 11.00 -11.88 8.22
C ASP A 144 10.22 -13.04 8.86
N SER A 145 9.34 -12.75 9.83
CA SER A 145 8.62 -13.80 10.56
C SER A 145 7.39 -13.25 11.30
N PRO A 146 6.43 -14.12 11.69
CA PRO A 146 5.30 -13.72 12.52
C PRO A 146 5.68 -13.06 13.85
N MET A 147 6.82 -13.44 14.43
CA MET A 147 7.32 -12.83 15.67
C MET A 147 7.79 -11.40 15.41
N VAL A 148 8.52 -11.16 14.31
CA VAL A 148 8.97 -9.82 13.91
C VAL A 148 7.76 -8.96 13.56
N LEU A 149 6.75 -9.50 12.89
CA LEU A 149 5.51 -8.80 12.57
C LEU A 149 4.82 -8.24 13.84
N GLN A 150 4.68 -9.06 14.89
CA GLN A 150 4.07 -8.62 16.15
C GLN A 150 4.85 -7.49 16.81
N ALA A 151 6.19 -7.62 16.87
CA ALA A 151 7.05 -6.59 17.43
C ALA A 151 7.00 -5.29 16.60
N THR A 152 6.94 -5.42 15.29
CA THR A 152 6.84 -4.30 14.34
C THR A 152 5.54 -3.53 14.54
N ILE A 153 4.40 -4.22 14.58
CA ILE A 153 3.08 -3.59 14.81
C ILE A 153 3.09 -2.86 16.14
N ALA A 154 3.58 -3.49 17.21
CA ALA A 154 3.64 -2.86 18.53
C ALA A 154 4.50 -1.59 18.52
N ASN A 155 5.69 -1.63 17.90
CA ASN A 155 6.59 -0.48 17.81
C ASN A 155 5.98 0.66 16.98
N LEU A 156 5.38 0.36 15.83
CA LEU A 156 4.75 1.33 14.95
C LEU A 156 3.58 2.05 15.64
N THR A 157 2.69 1.30 16.28
CA THR A 157 1.51 1.88 16.96
C THR A 157 1.89 2.73 18.15
N GLN A 158 2.92 2.36 18.93
CA GLN A 158 3.46 3.19 20.01
C GLN A 158 4.05 4.52 19.52
N ARG A 159 4.44 4.59 18.24
CA ARG A 159 4.98 5.78 17.59
C ARG A 159 3.94 6.59 16.82
N GLY A 160 2.65 6.24 16.96
CA GLY A 160 1.55 6.95 16.30
C GLY A 160 1.34 6.59 14.84
N VAL A 161 1.95 5.50 14.35
CA VAL A 161 1.68 4.98 13.02
C VAL A 161 0.43 4.09 13.08
N HIS A 162 -0.56 4.37 12.25
CA HIS A 162 -1.74 3.52 12.08
C HIS A 162 -1.42 2.33 11.20
N VAL A 163 -1.72 1.12 11.67
CA VAL A 163 -1.47 -0.13 10.93
C VAL A 163 -2.80 -0.71 10.47
N GLN A 164 -2.93 -0.96 9.16
CA GLN A 164 -4.17 -1.44 8.56
C GLN A 164 -3.90 -2.36 7.35
N GLY A 165 -4.94 -3.03 6.83
CA GLY A 165 -4.85 -3.83 5.61
C GLY A 165 -5.17 -3.01 4.36
N TRP A 166 -4.83 -3.55 3.17
CA TRP A 166 -5.09 -2.87 1.90
C TRP A 166 -6.59 -2.73 1.60
N ILE A 167 -7.42 -3.70 2.01
CA ILE A 167 -8.88 -3.62 1.88
C ILE A 167 -9.44 -2.47 2.73
N ASN A 168 -8.91 -2.30 3.96
CA ASN A 168 -9.32 -1.18 4.81
C ASN A 168 -9.00 0.15 4.15
N THR A 169 -7.79 0.29 3.61
CA THR A 169 -7.36 1.47 2.86
C THR A 169 -8.28 1.74 1.65
N ALA A 170 -8.64 0.68 0.92
CA ALA A 170 -9.55 0.78 -0.22
C ALA A 170 -10.96 1.23 0.19
N CYS A 171 -11.48 0.73 1.32
CA CYS A 171 -12.78 1.14 1.85
C CYS A 171 -12.78 2.60 2.32
N GLU A 172 -11.70 3.06 2.97
CA GLU A 172 -11.59 4.47 3.36
C GLU A 172 -11.59 5.40 2.14
N LEU A 173 -10.82 5.06 1.10
CA LEU A 173 -10.74 5.84 -0.13
C LEU A 173 -12.06 5.85 -0.91
N GLN A 174 -12.79 4.75 -0.93
CA GLN A 174 -14.12 4.67 -1.56
C GLN A 174 -15.17 5.43 -0.76
N ALA A 175 -15.12 5.37 0.55
CA ALA A 175 -15.99 6.02 1.53
C ALA A 175 -17.50 5.71 1.36
N ASP A 176 -18.03 5.76 0.14
CA ASP A 176 -19.43 5.50 -0.18
C ASP A 176 -19.55 4.71 -1.49
N TRP A 177 -20.30 3.62 -1.47
CA TRP A 177 -20.60 2.81 -2.66
C TRP A 177 -21.51 3.52 -3.68
N ALA A 178 -22.18 4.59 -3.27
CA ALA A 178 -22.93 5.46 -4.17
C ALA A 178 -22.01 6.33 -5.07
N ASN A 179 -20.70 6.36 -4.80
CA ASN A 179 -19.73 6.98 -5.69
C ASN A 179 -19.44 6.06 -6.89
N GLU A 180 -20.29 6.17 -7.92
CA GLU A 180 -20.27 5.31 -9.10
C GLU A 180 -18.99 5.46 -9.92
N ASP A 181 -18.30 6.61 -9.85
CA ASP A 181 -17.07 6.88 -10.61
C ASP A 181 -15.95 5.90 -10.27
N THR A 182 -15.90 5.42 -9.04
CA THR A 182 -14.85 4.50 -8.55
C THR A 182 -15.38 3.14 -8.11
N ALA A 183 -16.66 3.02 -7.74
CA ALA A 183 -17.25 1.80 -7.19
C ALA A 183 -17.04 0.59 -8.10
N LYS A 184 -17.37 0.72 -9.40
CA LYS A 184 -17.17 -0.39 -10.35
C LYS A 184 -15.70 -0.79 -10.48
N GLY A 185 -14.81 0.18 -10.61
CA GLY A 185 -13.36 -0.09 -10.70
C GLY A 185 -12.82 -0.78 -9.44
N LEU A 186 -13.31 -0.40 -8.25
CA LEU A 186 -12.94 -1.03 -7.01
C LEU A 186 -13.44 -2.49 -6.92
N LEU A 187 -14.67 -2.76 -7.35
CA LEU A 187 -15.21 -4.13 -7.41
C LEU A 187 -14.42 -5.01 -8.37
N ASP A 188 -13.99 -4.48 -9.53
CA ASP A 188 -13.14 -5.19 -10.49
C ASP A 188 -11.76 -5.51 -9.86
N ILE A 189 -11.20 -4.59 -9.05
CA ILE A 189 -9.95 -4.83 -8.29
C ILE A 189 -10.17 -5.92 -7.23
N TYR A 190 -11.29 -5.89 -6.51
CA TYR A 190 -11.62 -6.92 -5.53
C TYR A 190 -11.82 -8.30 -6.16
N ASP A 191 -12.49 -8.39 -7.28
CA ASP A 191 -12.65 -9.66 -8.04
C ASP A 191 -11.27 -10.24 -8.43
N ALA A 192 -10.30 -9.39 -8.75
CA ALA A 192 -8.96 -9.81 -9.17
C ALA A 192 -7.99 -10.10 -8.00
N HIS A 193 -8.09 -9.37 -6.88
CA HIS A 193 -7.07 -9.35 -5.83
C HIS A 193 -7.56 -9.68 -4.43
N ASN A 194 -8.87 -9.84 -4.22
CA ASN A 194 -9.46 -10.25 -2.94
C ASN A 194 -10.17 -11.61 -3.11
N PRO A 195 -9.50 -12.76 -2.90
CA PRO A 195 -10.08 -14.08 -3.12
C PRO A 195 -11.39 -14.35 -2.39
N PRO A 196 -11.59 -13.93 -1.10
CA PRO A 196 -12.89 -14.07 -0.44
C PRO A 196 -14.01 -13.30 -1.15
N TRP A 197 -13.73 -12.09 -1.62
CA TRP A 197 -14.69 -11.30 -2.38
C TRP A 197 -14.99 -11.93 -3.75
N ALA A 198 -13.96 -12.37 -4.47
CA ALA A 198 -14.11 -13.01 -5.78
C ALA A 198 -15.02 -14.23 -5.71
N LEU A 199 -14.90 -15.05 -4.64
CA LEU A 199 -15.78 -16.18 -4.42
C LEU A 199 -17.24 -15.74 -4.16
N LEU A 200 -17.45 -14.73 -3.33
CA LEU A 200 -18.78 -14.16 -3.08
C LEU A 200 -19.40 -13.62 -4.38
N SER A 201 -18.65 -12.84 -5.14
CA SER A 201 -19.08 -12.28 -6.43
C SER A 201 -19.47 -13.38 -7.44
N LEU A 202 -18.69 -14.46 -7.51
CA LEU A 202 -18.99 -15.61 -8.35
C LEU A 202 -20.31 -16.28 -7.95
N ILE A 203 -20.52 -16.51 -6.66
CA ILE A 203 -21.75 -17.09 -6.11
C ILE A 203 -22.96 -16.20 -6.47
N GLN A 204 -22.85 -14.89 -6.23
CA GLN A 204 -23.94 -13.94 -6.55
C GLN A 204 -24.28 -13.93 -8.04
N LYS A 205 -23.27 -13.89 -8.92
CA LYS A 205 -23.46 -13.95 -10.38
C LYS A 205 -24.12 -15.25 -10.83
N THR A 206 -23.76 -16.38 -10.22
CA THR A 206 -24.36 -17.69 -10.51
C THR A 206 -25.84 -17.73 -10.11
N TYR A 207 -26.17 -17.30 -8.89
CA TYR A 207 -27.56 -17.23 -8.44
C TYR A 207 -28.42 -16.29 -9.30
N ALA A 208 -27.90 -15.10 -9.64
CA ALA A 208 -28.60 -14.15 -10.49
C ALA A 208 -28.90 -14.73 -11.88
N ALA A 209 -27.95 -15.48 -12.45
CA ALA A 209 -28.11 -16.15 -13.75
C ALA A 209 -29.15 -17.29 -13.71
N GLU A 210 -29.30 -18.00 -12.58
CA GLU A 210 -30.30 -19.02 -12.37
C GLU A 210 -31.72 -18.44 -12.19
N MET A 211 -31.84 -17.38 -11.35
CA MET A 211 -33.11 -16.69 -11.10
C MET A 211 -33.64 -15.94 -12.33
N GLY A 212 -32.75 -15.40 -13.17
CA GLY A 212 -33.14 -14.73 -14.42
C GLY A 212 -33.62 -15.69 -15.54
N LYS A 213 -33.56 -17.01 -15.33
CA LYS A 213 -34.07 -18.05 -16.26
C LYS A 213 -35.48 -18.54 -15.91
N GLN A 214 -36.05 -18.09 -14.79
CA GLN A 214 -37.45 -18.37 -14.36
C GLN A 214 -38.35 -17.19 -14.74
#